data_91f4e3d2f99d80f4a08483f300a5efb4
#
_entry.id   91f4e3d2f99d80f4a08483f300a5efb4
#
_cell.length_a   1.000
_cell.length_b   1.000
_cell.length_c   1.000
_cell.angle_alpha   90.00
_cell.angle_beta   90.00
_cell.angle_gamma   90.00
#
_symmetry.space_group_name_H-M   'P 1'
#
loop_
_entity.id
_entity.type
_entity.pdbx_description
1 polymer ?
#
loop_
_entity_poly.entity_id
_entity_poly.type
_entity_poly.pdbx_seq_one_letter_code
_entity_poly.pdbx_strand_id
1 'polypeptide(L)'
;MSSNNIEQTDEEKMKKLYILAALSVVLFTAYTKRDYIPSAPVNPIDWMRSHDEGVVTYVDYYTGNYIIETYEGYTVIESWGDYTPREYDREYAYFSSRGVQTIYNRSGDYFKQARIVESWLSLSDAFEVLDALSYNGY
;
A
#
# COMPACT_ATOMS: atom_id res chain seq x y z
N MET A 1 19.28 -24.50 50.30
CA MET A 1 17.94 -24.25 49.81
C MET A 1 17.77 -22.97 48.97
N SER A 2 18.82 -22.19 48.71
CA SER A 2 18.75 -20.95 47.90
C SER A 2 19.15 -21.12 46.42
N SER A 3 19.65 -22.28 46.00
CA SER A 3 20.08 -22.49 44.58
C SER A 3 18.93 -22.72 43.60
N ASN A 4 17.82 -23.29 44.04
CA ASN A 4 16.67 -23.58 43.13
C ASN A 4 15.86 -22.37 42.69
N ASN A 5 15.86 -21.30 43.47
CA ASN A 5 15.13 -20.07 43.13
C ASN A 5 15.85 -19.18 42.10
N ILE A 6 17.19 -19.30 41.98
CA ILE A 6 18.00 -18.51 41.02
C ILE A 6 17.93 -19.14 39.62
N GLU A 7 17.99 -20.46 39.52
CA GLU A 7 17.87 -21.15 38.23
C GLU A 7 16.49 -20.98 37.60
N GLN A 8 15.41 -21.00 38.40
CA GLN A 8 14.04 -20.84 37.91
C GLN A 8 13.76 -19.42 37.39
N THR A 9 14.41 -18.38 37.98
CA THR A 9 14.27 -17.00 37.53
C THR A 9 15.00 -16.75 36.20
N ASP A 10 16.11 -17.41 35.96
CA ASP A 10 16.89 -17.26 34.73
C ASP A 10 16.22 -17.98 33.55
N GLU A 11 15.60 -19.12 33.76
CA GLU A 11 14.78 -19.80 32.72
C GLU A 11 13.54 -18.97 32.33
N GLU A 12 12.85 -18.35 33.28
CA GLU A 12 11.71 -17.49 32.99
C GLU A 12 12.13 -16.23 32.22
N LYS A 13 13.25 -15.64 32.57
CA LYS A 13 13.81 -14.48 31.84
C LYS A 13 14.20 -14.85 30.42
N MET A 14 14.81 -16.00 30.22
CA MET A 14 15.16 -16.51 28.88
C MET A 14 13.94 -16.77 28.02
N LYS A 15 12.88 -17.40 28.56
CA LYS A 15 11.61 -17.62 27.84
C LYS A 15 10.95 -16.31 27.42
N LYS A 16 10.93 -15.27 28.30
CA LYS A 16 10.44 -13.93 27.96
C LYS A 16 11.28 -13.26 26.86
N LEU A 17 12.58 -13.44 26.87
CA LEU A 17 13.50 -12.92 25.85
C LEU A 17 13.24 -13.56 24.47
N TYR A 18 13.01 -14.88 24.41
CA TYR A 18 12.68 -15.58 23.17
C TYR A 18 11.30 -15.14 22.60
N ILE A 19 10.33 -14.92 23.43
CA ILE A 19 8.99 -14.42 23.02
C ILE A 19 9.10 -12.99 22.44
N LEU A 20 9.89 -12.12 23.06
CA LEU A 20 10.14 -10.76 22.57
C LEU A 20 10.91 -10.75 21.25
N ALA A 21 11.90 -11.62 21.10
CA ALA A 21 12.67 -11.78 19.86
C ALA A 21 11.78 -12.34 18.72
N ALA A 22 10.92 -13.31 19.00
CA ALA A 22 9.97 -13.85 18.03
C ALA A 22 8.94 -12.80 17.58
N LEU A 23 8.42 -11.97 18.51
CA LEU A 23 7.51 -10.87 18.20
C LEU A 23 8.18 -9.78 17.35
N SER A 24 9.45 -9.46 17.60
CA SER A 24 10.19 -8.48 16.80
C SER A 24 10.43 -8.96 15.37
N VAL A 25 10.69 -10.24 15.15
CA VAL A 25 10.84 -10.83 13.81
C VAL A 25 9.53 -10.79 13.04
N VAL A 26 8.40 -11.07 13.67
CA VAL A 26 7.08 -11.00 13.03
C VAL A 26 6.72 -9.56 12.64
N LEU A 27 7.04 -8.57 13.47
CA LEU A 27 6.83 -7.16 13.16
C LEU A 27 7.74 -6.67 12.02
N PHE A 28 8.98 -7.15 11.95
CA PHE A 28 9.92 -6.78 10.88
C PHE A 28 9.51 -7.34 9.51
N THR A 29 8.94 -8.54 9.46
CA THR A 29 8.45 -9.14 8.21
C THR A 29 7.19 -8.47 7.66
N ALA A 30 6.41 -7.79 8.51
CA ALA A 30 5.23 -7.02 8.09
C ALA A 30 5.58 -5.70 7.39
N TYR A 31 6.81 -5.18 7.57
CA TYR A 31 7.28 -3.92 6.98
C TYR A 31 8.18 -4.10 5.75
N THR A 32 8.59 -5.29 5.40
CA THR A 32 9.33 -5.52 4.16
C THR A 32 8.38 -5.40 2.98
N LYS A 33 8.62 -4.45 2.09
CA LYS A 33 8.00 -4.41 0.76
C LYS A 33 8.30 -5.74 0.10
N ARG A 34 7.31 -6.62 0.05
CA ARG A 34 7.45 -7.84 -0.74
C ARG A 34 7.28 -7.43 -2.19
N ASP A 35 8.28 -7.69 -3.00
CA ASP A 35 8.11 -7.67 -4.45
C ASP A 35 7.03 -8.70 -4.78
N TYR A 36 5.81 -8.22 -5.02
CA TYR A 36 4.74 -9.08 -5.48
C TYR A 36 5.00 -9.41 -6.94
N ILE A 37 5.53 -10.59 -7.17
CA ILE A 37 5.58 -11.17 -8.51
C ILE A 37 4.22 -11.86 -8.69
N PRO A 38 3.36 -11.38 -9.60
CA PRO A 38 2.14 -12.09 -9.92
C PRO A 38 2.48 -13.50 -10.39
N SER A 39 1.98 -14.51 -9.70
CA SER A 39 2.29 -15.91 -9.98
C SER A 39 1.66 -16.46 -11.26
N ALA A 40 0.89 -15.66 -11.99
CA ALA A 40 0.31 -16.00 -13.29
C ALA A 40 0.03 -14.72 -14.10
N PRO A 41 0.08 -14.77 -15.44
CA PRO A 41 -0.34 -13.64 -16.27
C PRO A 41 -1.83 -13.38 -16.03
N VAL A 42 -2.13 -12.23 -15.43
CA VAL A 42 -3.50 -11.79 -15.21
C VAL A 42 -4.04 -11.26 -16.53
N ASN A 43 -5.20 -11.76 -16.95
CA ASN A 43 -5.88 -11.26 -18.14
C ASN A 43 -6.43 -9.85 -17.86
N PRO A 44 -6.01 -8.80 -18.59
CA PRO A 44 -6.48 -7.44 -18.38
C PRO A 44 -8.00 -7.29 -18.52
N ILE A 45 -8.64 -8.06 -19.39
CA ILE A 45 -10.10 -8.00 -19.61
C ILE A 45 -10.83 -8.52 -18.37
N ASP A 46 -10.38 -9.62 -17.79
CA ASP A 46 -10.97 -10.18 -16.57
C ASP A 46 -10.72 -9.26 -15.38
N TRP A 47 -9.55 -8.61 -15.34
CA TRP A 47 -9.23 -7.60 -14.32
C TRP A 47 -10.19 -6.42 -14.38
N MET A 48 -10.40 -5.84 -15.56
CA MET A 48 -11.31 -4.70 -15.75
C MET A 48 -12.78 -5.04 -15.41
N ARG A 49 -13.20 -6.28 -15.61
CA ARG A 49 -14.57 -6.73 -15.28
C ARG A 49 -14.81 -6.86 -13.78
N SER A 50 -13.76 -7.12 -13.00
CA SER A 50 -13.85 -7.41 -11.57
C SER A 50 -13.41 -6.26 -10.67
N HIS A 51 -12.91 -5.16 -11.23
CA HIS A 51 -12.37 -4.01 -10.49
C HIS A 51 -13.05 -2.71 -10.89
N ASP A 52 -12.98 -1.73 -10.01
CA ASP A 52 -13.54 -0.40 -10.25
C ASP A 52 -12.71 0.37 -11.26
N GLU A 53 -13.36 1.14 -12.12
CA GLU A 53 -12.71 2.08 -13.02
C GLU A 53 -12.50 3.42 -12.33
N GLY A 54 -11.35 4.02 -12.55
CA GLY A 54 -11.05 5.38 -12.19
C GLY A 54 -10.31 6.12 -13.31
N VAL A 55 -10.43 7.43 -13.32
CA VAL A 55 -9.74 8.32 -14.27
C VAL A 55 -8.76 9.19 -13.49
N VAL A 56 -7.49 9.17 -13.88
CA VAL A 56 -6.45 10.00 -13.27
C VAL A 56 -6.77 11.47 -13.50
N THR A 57 -6.97 12.21 -12.42
CA THR A 57 -7.38 13.63 -12.46
C THR A 57 -6.19 14.56 -12.27
N TYR A 58 -5.23 14.19 -11.44
CA TYR A 58 -4.06 14.99 -11.12
C TYR A 58 -2.87 14.10 -10.79
N VAL A 59 -1.71 14.48 -11.26
CA VAL A 59 -0.43 13.79 -10.97
C VAL A 59 0.57 14.79 -10.41
N ASP A 60 1.11 14.49 -9.24
CA ASP A 60 2.31 15.15 -8.73
C ASP A 60 3.54 14.47 -9.36
N TYR A 61 4.07 15.04 -10.41
CA TYR A 61 5.21 14.46 -11.13
C TYR A 61 6.51 14.48 -10.34
N TYR A 62 6.56 15.19 -9.23
CA TYR A 62 7.74 15.20 -8.36
C TYR A 62 7.80 13.95 -7.48
N THR A 63 6.68 13.53 -6.92
CA THR A 63 6.58 12.34 -6.07
C THR A 63 6.08 11.10 -6.80
N GLY A 64 5.36 11.30 -7.90
CA GLY A 64 4.63 10.26 -8.61
C GLY A 64 3.26 9.94 -7.97
N ASN A 65 2.91 10.57 -6.85
CA ASN A 65 1.61 10.41 -6.22
C ASN A 65 0.52 11.09 -7.05
N TYR A 66 -0.71 10.60 -6.97
CA TYR A 66 -1.76 11.11 -7.84
C TYR A 66 -3.16 10.97 -7.25
N ILE A 67 -4.10 11.68 -7.84
CA ILE A 67 -5.52 11.62 -7.53
C ILE A 67 -6.25 10.98 -8.70
N ILE A 68 -7.14 10.05 -8.38
CA ILE A 68 -8.02 9.40 -9.36
C ILE A 68 -9.48 9.67 -9.00
N GLU A 69 -10.31 9.97 -10.00
CA GLU A 69 -11.75 10.11 -9.86
C GLU A 69 -12.42 8.77 -10.13
N THR A 70 -13.25 8.35 -9.20
CA THR A 70 -14.07 7.14 -9.30
C THR A 70 -15.56 7.51 -9.25
N TYR A 71 -16.42 6.52 -9.43
CA TYR A 71 -17.87 6.73 -9.25
C TYR A 71 -18.24 7.24 -7.85
N GLU A 72 -17.46 6.90 -6.83
CA GLU A 72 -17.74 7.24 -5.42
C GLU A 72 -17.02 8.49 -4.92
N GLY A 73 -16.28 9.18 -5.76
CA GLY A 73 -15.49 10.36 -5.40
C GLY A 73 -14.02 10.22 -5.76
N TYR A 74 -13.17 10.97 -5.07
CA TYR A 74 -11.74 11.01 -5.34
C TYR A 74 -10.97 10.08 -4.40
N THR A 75 -9.94 9.45 -4.92
CA THR A 75 -9.02 8.56 -4.20
C THR A 75 -7.60 9.06 -4.38
N VAL A 76 -6.84 9.12 -3.30
CA VAL A 76 -5.42 9.49 -3.31
C VAL A 76 -4.58 8.23 -3.34
N ILE A 77 -3.62 8.18 -4.25
CA ILE A 77 -2.75 7.04 -4.50
C ILE A 77 -1.30 7.46 -4.34
N GLU A 78 -0.58 6.72 -3.51
CA GLU A 78 0.87 6.85 -3.34
C GLU A 78 1.59 5.90 -4.29
N SER A 79 2.46 6.48 -5.10
CA SER A 79 3.31 5.72 -6.02
C SER A 79 4.36 4.90 -5.27
N TRP A 80 4.62 3.69 -5.79
CA TRP A 80 5.68 2.81 -5.28
C TRP A 80 6.89 2.73 -6.21
N GLY A 81 7.05 3.73 -7.09
CA GLY A 81 8.26 3.95 -7.85
C GLY A 81 8.36 3.23 -9.20
N ASP A 82 7.30 2.53 -9.64
CA ASP A 82 7.31 1.87 -10.95
C ASP A 82 6.89 2.84 -12.06
N TYR A 83 5.64 2.78 -12.47
CA TYR A 83 5.09 3.62 -13.53
C TYR A 83 4.21 4.72 -12.97
N THR A 84 4.56 5.96 -13.28
CA THR A 84 3.69 7.11 -13.00
C THR A 84 2.65 7.22 -14.12
N PRO A 85 1.35 7.25 -13.80
CA PRO A 85 0.31 7.44 -14.79
C PRO A 85 0.36 8.88 -15.33
N ARG A 86 -0.39 9.12 -16.39
CA ARG A 86 -0.65 10.45 -16.91
C ARG A 86 -2.07 10.88 -16.56
N GLU A 87 -2.31 12.17 -16.50
CA GLU A 87 -3.67 12.69 -16.39
C GLU A 87 -4.54 12.16 -17.54
N TYR A 88 -5.77 11.83 -17.21
CA TYR A 88 -6.77 11.17 -18.08
C TYR A 88 -6.52 9.68 -18.38
N ASP A 89 -5.47 9.07 -17.84
CA ASP A 89 -5.33 7.61 -17.90
C ASP A 89 -6.49 6.93 -17.16
N ARG A 90 -6.91 5.77 -17.70
CA ARG A 90 -7.91 4.92 -17.06
C ARG A 90 -7.24 3.78 -16.32
N GLU A 91 -7.56 3.65 -15.05
CA GLU A 91 -7.01 2.63 -14.18
C GLU A 91 -8.11 1.79 -13.53
N TYR A 92 -7.78 0.55 -13.19
CA TYR A 92 -8.70 -0.43 -12.61
C TYR A 92 -8.07 -1.07 -11.38
N ALA A 93 -8.74 -0.93 -10.23
CA ALA A 93 -8.36 -1.51 -8.94
C ALA A 93 -9.56 -1.48 -7.96
N TYR A 94 -9.38 -1.98 -6.76
CA TYR A 94 -10.33 -1.76 -5.65
C TYR A 94 -10.03 -0.42 -4.95
N PHE A 95 -10.43 0.70 -5.56
CA PHE A 95 -10.09 2.04 -5.09
C PHE A 95 -10.70 2.42 -3.73
N SER A 96 -11.69 1.70 -3.25
CA SER A 96 -12.28 1.88 -1.92
C SER A 96 -11.56 1.11 -0.82
N SER A 97 -10.57 0.30 -1.14
CA SER A 97 -9.80 -0.49 -0.18
C SER A 97 -8.43 0.10 0.04
N ARG A 98 -8.15 0.58 1.25
CA ARG A 98 -6.84 1.12 1.64
C ARG A 98 -5.75 0.06 1.61
N GLY A 99 -4.53 0.48 1.37
CA GLY A 99 -3.36 -0.37 1.37
C GLY A 99 -2.80 -0.61 -0.02
N VAL A 100 -1.78 -1.45 -0.09
CA VAL A 100 -1.09 -1.77 -1.34
C VAL A 100 -1.94 -2.67 -2.19
N GLN A 101 -2.09 -2.28 -3.45
CA GLN A 101 -2.88 -3.01 -4.43
C GLN A 101 -2.18 -3.06 -5.78
N THR A 102 -2.53 -4.06 -6.55
CA THR A 102 -2.23 -4.10 -7.97
C THR A 102 -3.24 -3.23 -8.72
N ILE A 103 -2.75 -2.36 -9.57
CA ILE A 103 -3.54 -1.46 -10.41
C ILE A 103 -3.23 -1.79 -11.87
N TYR A 104 -4.25 -1.93 -12.70
CA TYR A 104 -4.09 -2.03 -14.14
C TYR A 104 -4.33 -0.67 -14.78
N ASN A 105 -3.34 -0.15 -15.48
CA ASN A 105 -3.47 1.05 -16.32
C ASN A 105 -3.81 0.62 -17.75
N ARG A 106 -5.07 0.84 -18.15
CA ARG A 106 -5.54 0.49 -19.48
C ARG A 106 -4.92 1.35 -20.57
N SER A 107 -4.72 2.62 -20.29
CA SER A 107 -4.19 3.58 -21.28
C SER A 107 -2.77 3.26 -21.68
N GLY A 108 -1.95 2.78 -20.74
CA GLY A 108 -0.57 2.36 -20.97
C GLY A 108 -0.38 0.86 -21.14
N ASP A 109 -1.42 0.05 -20.91
CA ASP A 109 -1.41 -1.42 -20.95
C ASP A 109 -0.33 -2.05 -20.06
N TYR A 110 -0.36 -1.71 -18.76
CA TYR A 110 0.55 -2.28 -17.77
C TYR A 110 -0.10 -2.45 -16.39
N PHE A 111 0.42 -3.41 -15.63
CA PHE A 111 0.13 -3.56 -14.20
C PHE A 111 1.22 -2.91 -13.37
N LYS A 112 0.82 -2.32 -12.25
CA LYS A 112 1.73 -1.75 -11.26
C LYS A 112 1.22 -2.00 -9.85
N GLN A 113 2.08 -1.79 -8.86
CA GLN A 113 1.68 -1.72 -7.45
C GLN A 113 1.70 -0.27 -6.98
N ALA A 114 0.70 0.10 -6.20
CA ALA A 114 0.63 1.38 -5.52
C ALA A 114 -0.19 1.25 -4.24
N ARG A 115 -0.13 2.25 -3.37
CA ARG A 115 -0.89 2.28 -2.13
C ARG A 115 -2.10 3.19 -2.24
N ILE A 116 -3.28 2.64 -2.02
CA ILE A 116 -4.49 3.43 -1.82
C ILE A 116 -4.41 4.06 -0.43
N VAL A 117 -4.35 5.38 -0.38
CA VAL A 117 -4.17 6.14 0.87
C VAL A 117 -5.50 6.46 1.52
N GLU A 118 -6.38 7.11 0.77
CA GLU A 118 -7.70 7.55 1.22
C GLU A 118 -8.66 7.58 0.04
N SER A 119 -9.93 7.25 0.28
CA SER A 119 -10.99 7.16 -0.74
C SER A 119 -12.21 7.95 -0.32
N TRP A 120 -13.18 8.11 -1.24
CA TRP A 120 -14.46 8.81 -1.03
C TRP A 120 -14.29 10.27 -0.63
N LEU A 121 -13.27 10.89 -1.14
CA LEU A 121 -12.94 12.27 -0.83
C LEU A 121 -13.64 13.25 -1.79
N SER A 122 -13.86 14.48 -1.33
CA SER A 122 -14.02 15.61 -2.23
C SER A 122 -12.69 15.90 -2.94
N LEU A 123 -12.72 16.64 -4.03
CA LEU A 123 -11.47 17.02 -4.71
C LEU A 123 -10.56 17.86 -3.79
N SER A 124 -11.13 18.77 -3.01
CA SER A 124 -10.40 19.60 -2.04
C SER A 124 -9.70 18.73 -0.98
N ASP A 125 -10.44 17.79 -0.38
CA ASP A 125 -9.88 16.89 0.63
C ASP A 125 -8.79 15.98 0.03
N ALA A 126 -8.95 15.55 -1.22
CA ALA A 126 -7.97 14.77 -1.92
C ALA A 126 -6.65 15.53 -2.09
N PHE A 127 -6.69 16.81 -2.42
CA PHE A 127 -5.50 17.65 -2.49
C PHE A 127 -4.84 17.83 -1.12
N GLU A 128 -5.62 17.99 -0.04
CA GLU A 128 -5.07 18.09 1.32
C GLU A 128 -4.33 16.79 1.72
N VAL A 129 -4.89 15.63 1.41
CA VAL A 129 -4.24 14.33 1.66
C VAL A 129 -2.99 14.18 0.81
N LEU A 130 -3.03 14.57 -0.46
CA LEU A 130 -1.88 14.50 -1.35
C LEU A 130 -0.73 15.39 -0.87
N ASP A 131 -1.02 16.61 -0.45
CA ASP A 131 -0.03 17.54 0.09
C ASP A 131 0.60 17.01 1.39
N ALA A 132 -0.19 16.40 2.27
CA ALA A 132 0.30 15.77 3.50
C ALA A 132 1.26 14.61 3.23
N LEU A 133 1.05 13.83 2.16
CA LEU A 133 1.96 12.78 1.74
C LEU A 133 3.31 13.34 1.29
N SER A 134 3.31 14.46 0.58
CA SER A 134 4.53 15.11 0.08
C SER A 134 5.39 15.67 1.23
N TYR A 135 4.74 16.10 2.32
CA TYR A 135 5.43 16.64 3.52
C TYR A 135 6.05 15.56 4.41
N ASN A 136 5.43 14.38 4.48
CA ASN A 136 5.88 13.30 5.37
C ASN A 136 6.87 12.33 4.71
N GLY A 137 7.23 12.56 3.48
CA GLY A 137 8.13 11.72 2.69
C GLY A 137 9.61 12.09 2.75
N TYR A 138 10.02 13.01 3.64
CA TYR A 138 11.40 13.41 3.86
C TYR A 138 11.87 13.07 5.27
#